data_63a03f8968a23ce90af6aa72cac75bba
#
_entry.id   63a03f8968a23ce90af6aa72cac75bba
#
_cell.length_a   1.000
_cell.length_b   1.000
_cell.length_c   1.000
_cell.angle_alpha   90.00
_cell.angle_beta   90.00
_cell.angle_gamma   90.00
#
_symmetry.space_group_name_H-M   'P 1'
#
loop_
_entity.id
_entity.type
_entity.pdbx_description
1 polymer ?
#
loop_
_entity_poly.entity_id
_entity_poly.type
_entity_poly.pdbx_seq_one_letter_code
_entity_poly.pdbx_strand_id
1 'polypeptide(L)'
;GYSSAASDVYKRQIHKSQGLTFERAIIDARNSFAHGQTYVALSRCKTLEGMVLETPLRREAIISDRIVDDFTKNVEQNKPGSKQLNDMQKAYFYDLLSDLFNFYSLDQAYKRLLRLMDEDLYKLYPKQLAEYKALASHVKERVVEVSQRFRNQYTRLINEGEDYATNQELQQRICSGAAYFRKELEPVRELYDKTSMPLDNKELRKQLNERLQALDDALWIKESLLEEMQTEAFTVTGYLKRKAKVMLSLEGDT
;
A
#
# COMPACT_ATOMS: atom_id res chain seq x y z
N GLY A 1 -7.90 61.97 -21.98
CA GLY A 1 -7.53 60.81 -22.79
C GLY A 1 -7.78 59.52 -22.04
N TYR A 2 -8.83 58.82 -22.40
CA TYR A 2 -9.01 57.43 -21.93
C TYR A 2 -8.01 56.56 -22.67
N SER A 3 -6.97 56.13 -21.99
CA SER A 3 -6.09 55.05 -22.47
C SER A 3 -6.84 53.78 -22.45
N SER A 4 -7.35 53.36 -23.60
CA SER A 4 -7.82 51.99 -23.84
C SER A 4 -6.60 51.06 -23.75
N ALA A 5 -6.45 50.38 -22.63
CA ALA A 5 -5.55 49.25 -22.57
C ALA A 5 -6.11 48.19 -23.52
N ALA A 6 -5.53 48.09 -24.70
CA ALA A 6 -5.80 47.02 -25.65
C ALA A 6 -5.43 45.72 -24.94
N SER A 7 -6.43 44.95 -24.58
CA SER A 7 -6.24 43.59 -24.10
C SER A 7 -5.68 42.77 -25.25
N ASP A 8 -4.41 42.39 -25.17
CA ASP A 8 -3.78 41.53 -26.15
C ASP A 8 -4.49 40.14 -26.15
N VAL A 9 -5.24 39.87 -27.22
CA VAL A 9 -5.89 38.59 -27.42
C VAL A 9 -4.91 37.62 -28.08
N TYR A 10 -4.42 36.66 -27.30
CA TYR A 10 -3.55 35.62 -27.83
C TYR A 10 -4.37 34.41 -28.33
N LYS A 11 -4.22 34.09 -29.63
CA LYS A 11 -4.82 32.90 -30.23
C LYS A 11 -3.97 31.67 -29.91
N ARG A 12 -4.56 30.68 -29.22
CA ARG A 12 -3.92 29.40 -28.89
C ARG A 12 -4.77 28.23 -29.39
N GLN A 13 -4.10 27.16 -29.86
CA GLN A 13 -4.79 25.92 -30.19
C GLN A 13 -5.24 25.22 -28.89
N ILE A 14 -6.37 24.51 -28.91
CA ILE A 14 -6.94 23.79 -27.76
C ILE A 14 -5.90 22.84 -27.15
N HIS A 15 -5.16 22.11 -27.98
CA HIS A 15 -4.10 21.22 -27.52
C HIS A 15 -2.99 21.93 -26.76
N LYS A 16 -2.56 23.11 -27.20
CA LYS A 16 -1.52 23.91 -26.55
C LYS A 16 -2.01 24.64 -25.29
N SER A 17 -3.30 24.63 -25.02
CA SER A 17 -3.89 25.20 -23.80
C SER A 17 -4.04 24.19 -22.67
N GLN A 18 -3.67 22.94 -22.88
CA GLN A 18 -3.70 21.90 -21.82
C GLN A 18 -2.81 22.33 -20.64
N GLY A 19 -3.34 22.19 -19.43
CA GLY A 19 -2.67 22.61 -18.20
C GLY A 19 -2.77 24.11 -17.89
N LEU A 20 -3.31 24.94 -18.79
CA LEU A 20 -3.52 26.36 -18.56
C LEU A 20 -4.97 26.62 -18.11
N THR A 21 -5.17 27.67 -17.32
CA THR A 21 -6.49 28.13 -16.89
C THR A 21 -6.59 29.62 -17.12
N PHE A 22 -7.72 30.09 -17.65
CA PHE A 22 -7.96 31.49 -18.01
C PHE A 22 -9.14 32.04 -17.22
N GLU A 23 -9.06 33.33 -16.85
CA GLU A 23 -10.20 34.03 -16.26
C GLU A 23 -11.24 34.40 -17.31
N ARG A 24 -10.77 34.75 -18.51
CA ARG A 24 -11.60 35.08 -19.68
C ARG A 24 -11.00 34.41 -20.91
N ALA A 25 -11.87 33.76 -21.71
CA ALA A 25 -11.47 33.12 -22.95
C ALA A 25 -12.57 33.20 -24.00
N ILE A 26 -12.18 33.46 -25.25
CA ILE A 26 -13.04 33.28 -26.42
C ILE A 26 -12.69 31.92 -27.01
N ILE A 27 -13.68 31.05 -27.10
CA ILE A 27 -13.49 29.66 -27.53
C ILE A 27 -14.15 29.44 -28.90
N ASP A 28 -13.32 29.05 -29.87
CA ASP A 28 -13.77 28.57 -31.16
C ASP A 28 -13.66 27.04 -31.21
N ALA A 29 -14.79 26.36 -31.12
CA ALA A 29 -14.89 24.90 -31.12
C ALA A 29 -15.49 24.35 -32.45
N ARG A 30 -15.52 25.14 -33.54
CA ARG A 30 -16.14 24.75 -34.83
C ARG A 30 -15.55 23.48 -35.43
N ASN A 31 -14.25 23.29 -35.26
CA ASN A 31 -13.48 22.21 -35.86
C ASN A 31 -12.89 21.23 -34.83
N SER A 32 -13.66 20.87 -33.79
CA SER A 32 -13.23 19.86 -32.81
C SER A 32 -13.39 18.46 -33.41
N PHE A 33 -12.29 17.81 -33.77
CA PHE A 33 -12.31 16.51 -34.48
C PHE A 33 -11.98 15.32 -33.54
N ALA A 34 -11.47 15.55 -32.34
CA ALA A 34 -11.11 14.49 -31.42
C ALA A 34 -12.05 14.46 -30.20
N HIS A 35 -12.27 13.24 -29.70
CA HIS A 35 -13.03 13.02 -28.46
C HIS A 35 -12.51 13.92 -27.32
N GLY A 36 -13.41 14.60 -26.65
CA GLY A 36 -13.09 15.43 -25.51
C GLY A 36 -12.46 16.81 -25.80
N GLN A 37 -12.13 17.16 -27.05
CA GLN A 37 -11.52 18.46 -27.36
C GLN A 37 -12.39 19.65 -26.93
N THR A 38 -13.70 19.56 -27.16
CA THR A 38 -14.66 20.59 -26.72
C THR A 38 -14.64 20.73 -25.21
N TYR A 39 -14.66 19.62 -24.49
CA TYR A 39 -14.54 19.62 -23.01
C TYR A 39 -13.24 20.25 -22.54
N VAL A 40 -12.11 19.89 -23.15
CA VAL A 40 -10.80 20.46 -22.81
C VAL A 40 -10.80 21.99 -23.04
N ALA A 41 -11.40 22.48 -24.12
CA ALA A 41 -11.50 23.90 -24.39
C ALA A 41 -12.37 24.63 -23.36
N LEU A 42 -13.55 24.12 -23.06
CA LEU A 42 -14.48 24.69 -22.09
C LEU A 42 -13.92 24.67 -20.67
N SER A 43 -13.24 23.60 -20.28
CA SER A 43 -12.63 23.47 -18.96
C SER A 43 -11.40 24.37 -18.72
N ARG A 44 -10.95 25.12 -19.75
CA ARG A 44 -9.85 26.10 -19.57
C ARG A 44 -10.31 27.39 -18.94
N CYS A 45 -11.60 27.69 -18.91
CA CYS A 45 -12.13 28.89 -18.27
C CYS A 45 -12.56 28.61 -16.82
N LYS A 46 -12.22 29.50 -15.88
CA LYS A 46 -12.53 29.30 -14.46
C LYS A 46 -14.02 29.38 -14.19
N THR A 47 -14.75 30.24 -14.90
CA THR A 47 -16.17 30.48 -14.70
C THR A 47 -16.90 30.59 -16.04
N LEU A 48 -18.21 30.35 -16.05
CA LEU A 48 -19.05 30.50 -17.24
C LEU A 48 -19.13 31.96 -17.71
N GLU A 49 -19.12 32.92 -16.78
CA GLU A 49 -19.18 34.35 -17.07
C GLU A 49 -17.94 34.87 -17.81
N GLY A 50 -16.80 34.17 -17.62
CA GLY A 50 -15.53 34.47 -18.31
C GLY A 50 -15.44 33.87 -19.71
N MET A 51 -16.43 33.06 -20.11
CA MET A 51 -16.39 32.28 -21.34
C MET A 51 -17.26 32.92 -22.43
N VAL A 52 -16.70 33.11 -23.61
CA VAL A 52 -17.43 33.50 -24.79
C VAL A 52 -17.23 32.45 -25.87
N LEU A 53 -18.30 31.93 -26.41
CA LEU A 53 -18.25 31.04 -27.58
C LEU A 53 -18.31 31.88 -28.87
N GLU A 54 -17.32 31.75 -29.72
CA GLU A 54 -17.28 32.47 -31.02
C GLU A 54 -18.44 32.02 -31.94
N THR A 55 -18.81 30.73 -31.81
CA THR A 55 -19.99 30.16 -32.47
C THR A 55 -20.72 29.24 -31.53
N PRO A 56 -22.05 29.09 -31.65
CA PRO A 56 -22.79 28.12 -30.87
C PRO A 56 -22.22 26.71 -31.08
N LEU A 57 -22.13 25.94 -29.95
CA LEU A 57 -21.74 24.55 -30.03
C LEU A 57 -22.80 23.75 -30.77
N ARG A 58 -22.38 23.05 -31.80
CA ARG A 58 -23.23 22.08 -32.50
C ARG A 58 -23.17 20.75 -31.75
N ARG A 59 -24.23 19.96 -31.86
CA ARG A 59 -24.30 18.64 -31.21
C ARG A 59 -23.15 17.71 -31.65
N GLU A 60 -22.72 17.86 -32.91
CA GLU A 60 -21.63 17.10 -33.52
C GLU A 60 -20.24 17.49 -32.94
N ALA A 61 -20.11 18.68 -32.37
CA ALA A 61 -18.87 19.11 -31.69
C ALA A 61 -18.70 18.46 -30.30
N ILE A 62 -19.76 17.86 -29.76
CA ILE A 62 -19.74 17.10 -28.52
C ILE A 62 -19.56 15.63 -28.91
N ILE A 63 -18.34 15.28 -29.24
CA ILE A 63 -17.98 13.91 -29.58
C ILE A 63 -17.72 13.17 -28.26
N SER A 64 -18.58 12.20 -27.92
CA SER A 64 -18.37 11.30 -26.78
C SER A 64 -17.83 9.96 -27.30
N ASP A 65 -16.97 9.35 -26.51
CA ASP A 65 -16.49 8.00 -26.76
C ASP A 65 -17.53 7.00 -26.23
N ARG A 66 -18.10 6.19 -27.11
CA ARG A 66 -19.10 5.18 -26.74
C ARG A 66 -18.57 4.22 -25.68
N ILE A 67 -17.28 3.90 -25.70
CA ILE A 67 -16.65 3.02 -24.72
C ILE A 67 -16.68 3.69 -23.33
N VAL A 68 -16.40 4.99 -23.27
CA VAL A 68 -16.45 5.76 -22.01
C VAL A 68 -17.89 5.92 -21.52
N ASP A 69 -18.82 6.20 -22.43
CA ASP A 69 -20.26 6.32 -22.09
C ASP A 69 -20.83 4.99 -21.58
N ASP A 70 -20.52 3.87 -22.25
CA ASP A 70 -20.94 2.54 -21.85
C ASP A 70 -20.27 2.10 -20.54
N PHE A 71 -18.99 2.43 -20.34
CA PHE A 71 -18.30 2.21 -19.08
C PHE A 71 -18.95 3.01 -17.94
N THR A 72 -19.23 4.30 -18.16
CA THR A 72 -19.87 5.17 -17.15
C THR A 72 -21.26 4.67 -16.80
N LYS A 73 -22.07 4.28 -17.79
CA LYS A 73 -23.39 3.67 -17.56
C LYS A 73 -23.29 2.35 -16.80
N ASN A 74 -22.33 1.51 -17.16
CA ASN A 74 -22.07 0.25 -16.46
C ASN A 74 -21.67 0.47 -15.00
N VAL A 75 -20.79 1.45 -14.73
CA VAL A 75 -20.39 1.84 -13.37
C VAL A 75 -21.60 2.37 -12.58
N GLU A 76 -22.46 3.20 -13.19
CA GLU A 76 -23.65 3.72 -12.54
C GLU A 76 -24.70 2.64 -12.24
N GLN A 77 -24.90 1.70 -13.18
CA GLN A 77 -25.83 0.58 -13.01
C GLN A 77 -25.33 -0.48 -12.03
N ASN A 78 -24.00 -0.65 -11.94
CA ASN A 78 -23.35 -1.63 -11.07
C ASN A 78 -22.76 -1.00 -9.81
N LYS A 79 -23.23 0.17 -9.37
CA LYS A 79 -22.85 0.73 -8.07
C LYS A 79 -23.17 -0.29 -6.99
N PRO A 80 -22.18 -0.73 -6.19
CA PRO A 80 -22.42 -1.69 -5.14
C PRO A 80 -23.48 -1.13 -4.17
N GLY A 81 -24.49 -1.94 -3.88
CA GLY A 81 -25.45 -1.60 -2.83
C GLY A 81 -24.74 -1.43 -1.48
N SER A 82 -25.38 -0.75 -0.53
CA SER A 82 -24.80 -0.49 0.80
C SER A 82 -24.30 -1.78 1.49
N LYS A 83 -25.02 -2.88 1.34
CA LYS A 83 -24.59 -4.19 1.86
C LYS A 83 -23.32 -4.69 1.18
N GLN A 84 -23.27 -4.65 -0.14
CA GLN A 84 -22.11 -5.09 -0.91
C GLN A 84 -20.86 -4.23 -0.59
N LEU A 85 -21.04 -2.92 -0.42
CA LEU A 85 -19.97 -2.02 -0.01
C LEU A 85 -19.44 -2.38 1.39
N ASN A 86 -20.33 -2.65 2.33
CA ASN A 86 -19.97 -3.06 3.68
C ASN A 86 -19.21 -4.41 3.67
N ASP A 87 -19.66 -5.37 2.88
CA ASP A 87 -18.99 -6.67 2.73
C ASP A 87 -17.58 -6.52 2.12
N MET A 88 -17.41 -5.63 1.15
CA MET A 88 -16.09 -5.30 0.57
C MET A 88 -15.17 -4.62 1.59
N GLN A 89 -15.68 -3.68 2.37
CA GLN A 89 -14.91 -2.99 3.42
C GLN A 89 -14.47 -3.97 4.51
N LYS A 90 -15.37 -4.89 4.90
CA LYS A 90 -15.10 -5.95 5.86
C LYS A 90 -14.01 -6.91 5.36
N ALA A 91 -14.11 -7.33 4.11
CA ALA A 91 -13.11 -8.18 3.48
C ALA A 91 -11.74 -7.48 3.43
N TYR A 92 -11.72 -6.20 3.07
CA TYR A 92 -10.48 -5.42 3.05
C TYR A 92 -9.85 -5.25 4.43
N PHE A 93 -10.65 -4.96 5.45
CA PHE A 93 -10.20 -4.93 6.85
C PHE A 93 -9.57 -6.28 7.25
N TYR A 94 -10.25 -7.40 6.93
CA TYR A 94 -9.74 -8.74 7.17
C TYR A 94 -8.40 -8.99 6.47
N ASP A 95 -8.26 -8.59 5.21
CA ASP A 95 -7.03 -8.79 4.44
C ASP A 95 -5.85 -8.02 5.07
N LEU A 96 -6.06 -6.77 5.50
CA LEU A 96 -5.03 -5.99 6.16
C LEU A 96 -4.67 -6.54 7.55
N LEU A 97 -5.65 -7.01 8.30
CA LEU A 97 -5.40 -7.68 9.59
C LEU A 97 -4.63 -8.99 9.39
N SER A 98 -4.98 -9.74 8.36
CA SER A 98 -4.27 -10.96 7.97
C SER A 98 -2.83 -10.67 7.53
N ASP A 99 -2.58 -9.58 6.84
CA ASP A 99 -1.24 -9.13 6.47
C ASP A 99 -0.39 -8.80 7.72
N LEU A 100 -0.95 -8.12 8.70
CA LEU A 100 -0.26 -7.81 9.98
C LEU A 100 0.24 -9.08 10.66
N PHE A 101 -0.60 -10.11 10.76
CA PHE A 101 -0.30 -11.38 11.44
C PHE A 101 0.20 -12.50 10.50
N ASN A 102 0.62 -12.15 9.28
CA ASN A 102 1.27 -13.09 8.36
C ASN A 102 2.79 -13.06 8.56
N PHE A 103 3.35 -14.16 9.03
CA PHE A 103 4.79 -14.32 9.26
C PHE A 103 5.50 -15.15 8.17
N TYR A 104 4.85 -15.37 7.03
CA TYR A 104 5.42 -16.20 5.97
C TYR A 104 6.76 -15.68 5.46
N SER A 105 6.88 -14.38 5.18
CA SER A 105 8.13 -13.79 4.67
C SER A 105 9.27 -13.93 5.68
N LEU A 106 8.99 -13.75 6.97
CA LEU A 106 9.95 -13.93 8.04
C LEU A 106 10.39 -15.39 8.16
N ASP A 107 9.44 -16.32 8.16
CA ASP A 107 9.72 -17.77 8.19
C ASP A 107 10.58 -18.21 7.01
N GLN A 108 10.29 -17.72 5.81
CA GLN A 108 11.07 -18.02 4.61
C GLN A 108 12.48 -17.42 4.66
N ALA A 109 12.63 -16.18 5.13
CA ALA A 109 13.95 -15.56 5.31
C ALA A 109 14.79 -16.35 6.33
N TYR A 110 14.20 -16.73 7.45
CA TYR A 110 14.83 -17.56 8.47
C TYR A 110 15.30 -18.91 7.91
N LYS A 111 14.42 -19.63 7.22
CA LYS A 111 14.73 -20.92 6.62
C LYS A 111 15.82 -20.85 5.56
N ARG A 112 15.86 -19.78 4.76
CA ARG A 112 16.90 -19.57 3.74
C ARG A 112 18.27 -19.32 4.37
N LEU A 113 18.32 -18.54 5.45
CA LEU A 113 19.55 -18.33 6.22
C LEU A 113 20.02 -19.64 6.84
N LEU A 114 19.13 -20.35 7.52
CA LEU A 114 19.43 -21.62 8.18
C LEU A 114 19.95 -22.67 7.19
N ARG A 115 19.38 -22.73 5.98
CA ARG A 115 19.85 -23.63 4.92
C ARG A 115 21.27 -23.30 4.50
N LEU A 116 21.60 -22.03 4.23
CA LEU A 116 22.96 -21.62 3.88
C LEU A 116 23.95 -21.99 4.99
N MET A 117 23.58 -21.77 6.25
CA MET A 117 24.42 -22.14 7.39
C MET A 117 24.66 -23.66 7.50
N ASP A 118 23.61 -24.45 7.24
CA ASP A 118 23.67 -25.91 7.32
C ASP A 118 24.46 -26.54 6.15
N GLU A 119 24.37 -25.96 4.95
CA GLU A 119 25.06 -26.45 3.77
C GLU A 119 26.52 -26.01 3.69
N ASP A 120 26.82 -24.74 3.96
CA ASP A 120 28.13 -24.14 3.65
C ASP A 120 28.92 -23.68 4.88
N LEU A 121 28.26 -23.43 6.02
CA LEU A 121 28.90 -22.84 7.20
C LEU A 121 28.99 -23.76 8.43
N TYR A 122 28.49 -24.99 8.34
CA TYR A 122 28.40 -25.90 9.47
C TYR A 122 29.74 -26.23 10.11
N LYS A 123 30.83 -26.26 9.33
CA LYS A 123 32.20 -26.50 9.86
C LYS A 123 32.82 -25.26 10.49
N LEU A 124 32.49 -24.09 9.94
CA LEU A 124 33.08 -22.81 10.38
C LEU A 124 32.36 -22.25 11.60
N TYR A 125 31.05 -22.38 11.64
CA TYR A 125 30.19 -21.79 12.66
C TYR A 125 29.20 -22.78 13.28
N PRO A 126 29.65 -23.93 13.81
CA PRO A 126 28.79 -24.98 14.34
C PRO A 126 27.95 -24.50 15.52
N LYS A 127 28.47 -23.59 16.35
CA LYS A 127 27.76 -23.03 17.51
C LYS A 127 26.58 -22.15 17.05
N GLN A 128 26.84 -21.19 16.16
CA GLN A 128 25.78 -20.34 15.63
C GLN A 128 24.70 -21.16 14.91
N LEU A 129 25.11 -22.15 14.11
CA LEU A 129 24.17 -23.06 13.45
C LEU A 129 23.27 -23.77 14.45
N ALA A 130 23.84 -24.28 15.56
CA ALA A 130 23.06 -24.93 16.61
C ALA A 130 22.07 -23.97 17.27
N GLU A 131 22.45 -22.73 17.53
CA GLU A 131 21.57 -21.68 18.08
C GLU A 131 20.41 -21.36 17.12
N TYR A 132 20.69 -21.19 15.82
CA TYR A 132 19.64 -20.97 14.81
C TYR A 132 18.73 -22.19 14.65
N LYS A 133 19.27 -23.42 14.70
CA LYS A 133 18.45 -24.64 14.67
C LYS A 133 17.52 -24.77 15.88
N ALA A 134 18.03 -24.47 17.06
CA ALA A 134 17.21 -24.48 18.28
C ALA A 134 16.06 -23.46 18.22
N LEU A 135 16.34 -22.27 17.70
CA LEU A 135 15.32 -21.22 17.57
C LEU A 135 14.34 -21.46 16.43
N ALA A 136 14.68 -22.28 15.42
CA ALA A 136 13.77 -22.62 14.32
C ALA A 136 12.48 -23.29 14.81
N SER A 137 12.54 -24.17 15.80
CA SER A 137 11.35 -24.78 16.42
C SER A 137 10.49 -23.74 17.12
N HIS A 138 11.11 -22.79 17.84
CA HIS A 138 10.40 -21.66 18.45
C HIS A 138 9.65 -20.82 17.41
N VAL A 139 10.31 -20.40 16.32
CA VAL A 139 9.65 -19.65 15.23
C VAL A 139 8.47 -20.42 14.66
N LYS A 140 8.63 -21.70 14.39
CA LYS A 140 7.57 -22.55 13.87
C LYS A 140 6.39 -22.65 14.84
N GLU A 141 6.64 -23.07 16.07
CA GLU A 141 5.60 -23.44 17.04
C GLU A 141 4.94 -22.22 17.71
N ARG A 142 5.73 -21.19 18.03
CA ARG A 142 5.26 -20.03 18.80
C ARG A 142 4.85 -18.84 17.91
N VAL A 143 5.37 -18.74 16.70
CA VAL A 143 5.03 -17.64 15.79
C VAL A 143 4.10 -18.15 14.68
N VAL A 144 4.57 -19.06 13.82
CA VAL A 144 3.82 -19.47 12.63
C VAL A 144 2.53 -20.23 12.98
N GLU A 145 2.62 -21.27 13.77
CA GLU A 145 1.44 -22.09 14.13
C GLU A 145 0.45 -21.32 15.02
N VAL A 146 0.93 -20.48 15.92
CA VAL A 146 0.06 -19.63 16.73
C VAL A 146 -0.65 -18.59 15.85
N SER A 147 0.02 -18.00 14.86
CA SER A 147 -0.60 -17.04 13.96
C SER A 147 -1.74 -17.66 13.15
N GLN A 148 -1.60 -18.91 12.72
CA GLN A 148 -2.65 -19.65 12.01
C GLN A 148 -3.87 -19.90 12.90
N ARG A 149 -3.65 -20.30 14.17
CA ARG A 149 -4.74 -20.46 15.15
C ARG A 149 -5.41 -19.12 15.50
N PHE A 150 -4.62 -18.08 15.63
CA PHE A 150 -5.09 -16.72 15.90
C PHE A 150 -5.96 -16.18 14.77
N ARG A 151 -5.66 -16.52 13.52
CA ARG A 151 -6.50 -16.19 12.35
C ARG A 151 -7.94 -16.66 12.56
N ASN A 152 -8.15 -17.86 13.02
CA ASN A 152 -9.49 -18.39 13.26
C ASN A 152 -10.26 -17.58 14.32
N GLN A 153 -9.57 -17.07 15.33
CA GLN A 153 -10.17 -16.26 16.39
C GLN A 153 -10.66 -14.90 15.87
N TYR A 154 -9.78 -14.14 15.20
CA TYR A 154 -10.19 -12.83 14.70
C TYR A 154 -11.16 -12.94 13.51
N THR A 155 -11.07 -13.99 12.70
CA THR A 155 -12.06 -14.25 11.65
C THR A 155 -13.46 -14.41 12.24
N ARG A 156 -13.57 -15.17 13.32
CA ARG A 156 -14.84 -15.33 14.04
C ARG A 156 -15.35 -13.99 14.56
N LEU A 157 -14.52 -13.23 15.25
CA LEU A 157 -14.89 -11.91 15.81
C LEU A 157 -15.32 -10.90 14.73
N ILE A 158 -14.68 -10.91 13.56
CA ILE A 158 -15.07 -10.08 12.42
C ILE A 158 -16.44 -10.50 11.86
N ASN A 159 -16.75 -11.79 11.84
CA ASN A 159 -17.96 -12.30 11.22
C ASN A 159 -19.18 -12.32 12.14
N GLU A 160 -19.00 -12.53 13.43
CA GLU A 160 -20.07 -12.61 14.43
C GLU A 160 -20.51 -11.22 14.95
N GLY A 161 -19.70 -10.17 14.80
CA GLY A 161 -19.99 -8.81 15.24
C GLY A 161 -20.82 -8.02 14.22
N GLU A 162 -21.74 -7.17 14.69
CA GLU A 162 -22.51 -6.27 13.82
C GLU A 162 -21.62 -5.20 13.18
N ASP A 163 -20.64 -4.68 13.93
CA ASP A 163 -19.68 -3.68 13.45
C ASP A 163 -18.23 -4.08 13.86
N TYR A 164 -17.54 -4.69 12.93
CA TYR A 164 -16.14 -5.11 13.12
C TYR A 164 -15.21 -3.91 13.42
N ALA A 165 -15.51 -2.72 12.88
CA ALA A 165 -14.63 -1.56 13.00
C ALA A 165 -14.61 -0.99 14.43
N THR A 166 -15.72 -1.13 15.17
CA THR A 166 -15.87 -0.63 16.54
C THR A 166 -15.91 -1.75 17.60
N ASN A 167 -15.74 -3.01 17.20
CA ASN A 167 -15.78 -4.16 18.08
C ASN A 167 -14.60 -4.12 19.07
N GLN A 168 -14.88 -3.83 20.34
CA GLN A 168 -13.88 -3.70 21.40
C GLN A 168 -13.15 -5.02 21.70
N GLU A 169 -13.87 -6.15 21.65
CA GLU A 169 -13.26 -7.46 21.88
C GLU A 169 -12.24 -7.78 20.78
N LEU A 170 -12.57 -7.48 19.52
CA LEU A 170 -11.66 -7.62 18.39
C LEU A 170 -10.42 -6.74 18.57
N GLN A 171 -10.59 -5.46 18.92
CA GLN A 171 -9.47 -4.54 19.14
C GLN A 171 -8.58 -4.99 20.29
N GLN A 172 -9.16 -5.46 21.39
CA GLN A 172 -8.39 -6.00 22.51
C GLN A 172 -7.62 -7.25 22.11
N ARG A 173 -8.21 -8.12 21.29
CA ARG A 173 -7.53 -9.32 20.76
C ARG A 173 -6.40 -8.95 19.81
N ILE A 174 -6.56 -7.96 18.96
CA ILE A 174 -5.49 -7.46 18.07
C ILE A 174 -4.33 -6.92 18.91
N CYS A 175 -4.60 -6.08 19.90
CA CYS A 175 -3.59 -5.55 20.81
C CYS A 175 -2.83 -6.66 21.55
N SER A 176 -3.55 -7.60 22.13
CA SER A 176 -2.94 -8.75 22.85
C SER A 176 -2.14 -9.66 21.92
N GLY A 177 -2.63 -9.89 20.71
CA GLY A 177 -1.93 -10.64 19.68
C GLY A 177 -0.65 -9.94 19.24
N ALA A 178 -0.69 -8.63 19.03
CA ALA A 178 0.48 -7.84 18.66
C ALA A 178 1.55 -7.91 19.77
N ALA A 179 1.16 -7.77 21.02
CA ALA A 179 2.07 -7.89 22.17
C ALA A 179 2.68 -9.30 22.26
N TYR A 180 1.87 -10.33 22.07
CA TYR A 180 2.34 -11.71 22.06
C TYR A 180 3.38 -11.95 20.98
N PHE A 181 3.07 -11.66 19.72
CA PHE A 181 4.01 -11.91 18.62
C PHE A 181 5.25 -11.04 18.70
N ARG A 182 5.13 -9.79 19.15
CA ARG A 182 6.30 -8.93 19.39
C ARG A 182 7.27 -9.58 20.39
N LYS A 183 6.75 -10.10 21.48
CA LYS A 183 7.54 -10.82 22.49
C LYS A 183 8.17 -12.10 21.95
N GLU A 184 7.43 -12.89 21.16
CA GLU A 184 7.95 -14.14 20.58
C GLU A 184 9.01 -13.89 19.48
N LEU A 185 9.10 -12.69 18.91
CA LEU A 185 10.17 -12.29 17.99
C LEU A 185 11.45 -11.81 18.70
N GLU A 186 11.39 -11.40 19.95
CA GLU A 186 12.58 -10.93 20.71
C GLU A 186 13.76 -11.91 20.67
N PRO A 187 13.58 -13.23 20.90
CA PRO A 187 14.70 -14.16 20.83
C PRO A 187 15.36 -14.23 19.46
N VAL A 188 14.58 -14.04 18.39
CA VAL A 188 15.09 -14.01 17.00
C VAL A 188 15.93 -12.75 16.78
N ARG A 189 15.45 -11.61 17.24
CA ARG A 189 16.16 -10.33 17.18
C ARG A 189 17.46 -10.40 17.97
N GLU A 190 17.42 -10.91 19.21
CA GLU A 190 18.61 -11.04 20.04
C GLU A 190 19.67 -11.96 19.44
N LEU A 191 19.26 -13.08 18.82
CA LEU A 191 20.19 -13.96 18.12
C LEU A 191 20.79 -13.27 16.90
N TYR A 192 19.95 -12.60 16.09
CA TYR A 192 20.41 -11.85 14.94
C TYR A 192 21.46 -10.78 15.32
N ASP A 193 21.17 -9.97 16.31
CA ASP A 193 22.04 -8.88 16.76
C ASP A 193 23.41 -9.37 17.28
N LYS A 194 23.46 -10.58 17.82
CA LYS A 194 24.69 -11.25 18.30
C LYS A 194 25.43 -11.99 17.18
N THR A 195 24.82 -12.10 15.99
CA THR A 195 25.39 -12.90 14.89
C THR A 195 26.59 -12.18 14.28
N SER A 196 27.74 -12.87 14.30
CA SER A 196 28.97 -12.42 13.62
C SER A 196 29.64 -13.62 12.98
N MET A 197 29.66 -13.65 11.64
CA MET A 197 30.22 -14.75 10.86
C MET A 197 31.12 -14.22 9.73
N PRO A 198 32.33 -13.71 10.06
CA PRO A 198 33.27 -13.24 9.05
C PRO A 198 33.71 -14.36 8.13
N LEU A 199 33.76 -14.13 6.83
CA LEU A 199 34.12 -15.10 5.80
C LEU A 199 35.17 -14.52 4.86
N ASP A 200 36.19 -15.31 4.52
CA ASP A 200 37.21 -14.96 3.54
C ASP A 200 36.71 -15.12 2.09
N ASN A 201 35.90 -16.15 1.85
CA ASN A 201 35.28 -16.38 0.55
C ASN A 201 34.27 -15.24 0.22
N LYS A 202 34.60 -14.47 -0.81
CA LYS A 202 33.84 -13.29 -1.23
C LYS A 202 32.40 -13.64 -1.64
N GLU A 203 32.21 -14.72 -2.38
CA GLU A 203 30.90 -15.13 -2.86
C GLU A 203 30.00 -15.60 -1.72
N LEU A 204 30.53 -16.46 -0.86
CA LEU A 204 29.81 -16.97 0.30
C LEU A 204 29.48 -15.85 1.30
N ARG A 205 30.40 -14.90 1.49
CA ARG A 205 30.15 -13.69 2.31
C ARG A 205 29.00 -12.86 1.73
N LYS A 206 28.95 -12.66 0.43
CA LYS A 206 27.87 -11.94 -0.24
C LYS A 206 26.52 -12.63 -0.01
N GLN A 207 26.46 -13.94 -0.24
CA GLN A 207 25.25 -14.73 -0.01
C GLN A 207 24.78 -14.66 1.45
N LEU A 208 25.70 -14.79 2.41
CA LEU A 208 25.39 -14.67 3.83
C LEU A 208 24.82 -13.30 4.17
N ASN A 209 25.45 -12.23 3.70
CA ASN A 209 24.98 -10.87 3.94
C ASN A 209 23.56 -10.63 3.35
N GLU A 210 23.29 -11.14 2.15
CA GLU A 210 21.96 -11.06 1.55
C GLU A 210 20.91 -11.82 2.37
N ARG A 211 21.24 -12.98 2.94
CA ARG A 211 20.32 -13.74 3.79
C ARG A 211 20.09 -13.09 5.15
N LEU A 212 21.14 -12.55 5.73
CA LEU A 212 21.06 -11.80 7.00
C LEU A 212 20.22 -10.52 6.82
N GLN A 213 20.46 -9.77 5.74
CA GLN A 213 19.68 -8.58 5.43
C GLN A 213 18.20 -8.91 5.20
N ALA A 214 17.89 -9.97 4.46
CA ALA A 214 16.50 -10.39 4.25
C ALA A 214 15.79 -10.78 5.56
N LEU A 215 16.50 -11.38 6.52
CA LEU A 215 15.96 -11.68 7.83
C LEU A 215 15.75 -10.40 8.64
N ASP A 216 16.71 -9.48 8.62
CA ASP A 216 16.61 -8.20 9.32
C ASP A 216 15.42 -7.36 8.83
N ASP A 217 15.28 -7.22 7.52
CA ASP A 217 14.17 -6.51 6.91
C ASP A 217 12.81 -7.12 7.32
N ALA A 218 12.71 -8.46 7.28
CA ALA A 218 11.48 -9.14 7.68
C ALA A 218 11.15 -8.97 9.16
N LEU A 219 12.16 -9.02 10.04
CA LEU A 219 12.03 -8.74 11.47
C LEU A 219 11.60 -7.29 11.70
N TRP A 220 12.30 -6.33 11.12
CA TRP A 220 12.04 -4.90 11.26
C TRP A 220 10.60 -4.54 10.87
N ILE A 221 10.13 -5.05 9.72
CA ILE A 221 8.75 -4.82 9.28
C ILE A 221 7.76 -5.29 10.34
N LYS A 222 7.90 -6.53 10.81
CA LYS A 222 6.96 -7.11 11.78
C LYS A 222 7.06 -6.45 13.15
N GLU A 223 8.24 -6.21 13.67
CA GLU A 223 8.45 -5.52 14.93
C GLU A 223 7.83 -4.14 14.93
N SER A 224 8.08 -3.35 13.87
CA SER A 224 7.57 -1.99 13.74
C SER A 224 6.03 -1.93 13.62
N LEU A 225 5.42 -2.85 12.85
CA LEU A 225 3.97 -2.91 12.70
C LEU A 225 3.28 -3.40 13.97
N LEU A 226 3.83 -4.42 14.64
CA LEU A 226 3.26 -4.98 15.85
C LEU A 226 3.40 -4.04 17.05
N GLU A 227 4.47 -3.27 17.15
CA GLU A 227 4.69 -2.33 18.24
C GLU A 227 3.59 -1.27 18.32
N GLU A 228 3.23 -0.67 17.20
CA GLU A 228 2.18 0.35 17.15
C GLU A 228 0.81 -0.21 17.53
N MET A 229 0.51 -1.44 17.12
CA MET A 229 -0.76 -2.09 17.42
C MET A 229 -0.94 -2.51 18.89
N GLN A 230 0.07 -2.35 19.73
CA GLN A 230 -0.05 -2.54 21.18
C GLN A 230 -0.69 -1.32 21.86
N THR A 231 -0.58 -0.15 21.27
CA THR A 231 -1.01 1.13 21.88
C THR A 231 -2.14 1.79 21.11
N GLU A 232 -2.27 1.53 19.82
CA GLU A 232 -3.27 2.13 18.95
C GLU A 232 -4.29 1.11 18.46
N ALA A 233 -5.54 1.55 18.29
CA ALA A 233 -6.56 0.71 17.70
C ALA A 233 -6.23 0.41 16.22
N PHE A 234 -6.47 -0.82 15.78
CA PHE A 234 -6.31 -1.21 14.40
C PHE A 234 -7.41 -0.57 13.54
N THR A 235 -7.00 0.28 12.62
CA THR A 235 -7.86 0.86 11.59
C THR A 235 -7.23 0.67 10.22
N VAL A 236 -8.04 0.59 9.17
CA VAL A 236 -7.54 0.47 7.78
C VAL A 236 -6.58 1.60 7.44
N THR A 237 -6.99 2.84 7.68
CA THR A 237 -6.18 4.03 7.38
C THR A 237 -4.90 4.09 8.20
N GLY A 238 -4.98 3.82 9.51
CA GLY A 238 -3.84 3.81 10.42
C GLY A 238 -2.80 2.77 10.00
N TYR A 239 -3.26 1.54 9.75
CA TYR A 239 -2.37 0.45 9.32
C TYR A 239 -1.68 0.73 7.99
N LEU A 240 -2.41 1.21 6.97
CA LEU A 240 -1.83 1.55 5.66
C LEU A 240 -0.78 2.66 5.76
N LYS A 241 -1.08 3.70 6.55
CA LYS A 241 -0.15 4.81 6.80
C LYS A 241 1.13 4.31 7.47
N ARG A 242 1.00 3.47 8.49
CA ARG A 242 2.15 2.90 9.20
C ARG A 242 2.96 1.98 8.30
N LYS A 243 2.30 1.09 7.57
CA LYS A 243 2.97 0.17 6.63
C LYS A 243 3.77 0.93 5.58
N ALA A 244 3.18 1.97 4.99
CA ALA A 244 3.89 2.82 4.03
C ALA A 244 5.14 3.46 4.65
N LYS A 245 5.05 3.98 5.88
CA LYS A 245 6.19 4.57 6.60
C LYS A 245 7.30 3.55 6.86
N VAL A 246 6.95 2.34 7.30
CA VAL A 246 7.91 1.26 7.56
C VAL A 246 8.60 0.83 6.27
N MET A 247 7.86 0.66 5.16
CA MET A 247 8.44 0.27 3.88
C MET A 247 9.37 1.35 3.31
N LEU A 248 9.01 2.64 3.43
CA LEU A 248 9.87 3.74 3.01
C LEU A 248 11.17 3.83 3.83
N SER A 249 11.15 3.46 5.12
CA SER A 249 12.37 3.44 5.94
C SER A 249 13.39 2.41 5.45
N LEU A 250 12.94 1.29 4.90
CA LEU A 250 13.83 0.27 4.32
C LEU A 250 14.47 0.71 2.99
N GLU A 251 13.75 1.51 2.19
CA GLU A 251 14.27 2.02 0.91
C GLU A 251 15.29 3.15 1.09
N GLY A 252 15.22 3.90 2.21
CA GLY A 252 16.11 5.02 2.51
C GLY A 252 17.49 4.62 3.02
N ASP A 253 17.67 3.36 3.46
CA ASP A 253 18.94 2.83 3.98
C ASP A 253 19.76 2.07 2.91
N THR A 254 19.32 2.06 1.65
CA THR A 254 20.03 1.50 0.50
C THR A 254 20.70 2.58 -0.34
#